data_9b3c45ae855ac08799ccfb011dc10a38
#
_entry.id   9b3c45ae855ac08799ccfb011dc10a38
#
_cell.length_a   1.000
_cell.length_b   1.000
_cell.length_c   1.000
_cell.angle_alpha   90.00
_cell.angle_beta   90.00
_cell.angle_gamma   90.00
#
_symmetry.space_group_name_H-M   'P 1'
#
loop_
_entity.id
_entity.type
_entity.pdbx_description
1 polymer ?
#
loop_
_entity_poly.entity_id
_entity_poly.type
_entity_poly.pdbx_seq_one_letter_code
_entity_poly.pdbx_strand_id
1 'polypeptide(L)'
;MRIGIDLGGTKTEVIALSDQGEQLFRHRLPTPREDYRQTIETIATLVAMAEQATGQQGTVGMGIPGAISPYTGVVKNANSTWLNGQPFDKDLSLRLEREVRLANDANCLAVSEAVDGAAAGAQTVFAVIIGTGCGAGVALNGRAHIGGNGNAGEWGHNPLPWMNDDELRYRAEVPCYCGKQGCIETFISGTGFATDYQRLSGKGLTGSEIMRLVGEGDEKAELALSRYEQRLAKSLAHVVNILDPDVIVLGGGMSNVERLYQTVPALVKQWVFGGECETPIRKALHGDSSGVRGAAWLWPLQGT
;
A
#
# COMPACT_ATOMS: atom_id res chain seq x y z
N MET A 1 -2.44 -20.59 14.59
CA MET A 1 -3.36 -19.65 13.91
C MET A 1 -2.87 -18.22 14.06
N ARG A 2 -3.12 -17.37 13.06
CA ARG A 2 -2.73 -15.96 12.98
C ARG A 2 -3.96 -15.10 12.76
N ILE A 3 -4.08 -14.03 13.51
CA ILE A 3 -5.17 -13.06 13.36
C ILE A 3 -4.58 -11.79 12.76
N GLY A 4 -5.14 -11.36 11.64
CA GLY A 4 -4.86 -10.08 11.02
C GLY A 4 -6.03 -9.13 11.19
N ILE A 5 -5.73 -7.89 11.51
CA ILE A 5 -6.70 -6.79 11.57
C ILE A 5 -6.28 -5.72 10.56
N ASP A 6 -7.25 -5.22 9.81
CA ASP A 6 -7.07 -4.04 8.95
C ASP A 6 -8.00 -2.93 9.44
N LEU A 7 -7.41 -1.85 9.96
CA LEU A 7 -8.14 -0.69 10.48
C LEU A 7 -8.34 0.33 9.36
N GLY A 8 -9.44 0.23 8.66
CA GLY A 8 -9.85 1.25 7.70
C GLY A 8 -10.63 2.41 8.33
N GLY A 9 -10.74 3.53 7.62
CA GLY A 9 -11.45 4.72 8.10
C GLY A 9 -12.96 4.55 8.30
N THR A 10 -13.58 3.54 7.66
CA THR A 10 -15.03 3.29 7.76
C THR A 10 -15.34 1.89 8.24
N LYS A 11 -14.47 0.93 8.01
CA LYS A 11 -14.65 -0.49 8.37
C LYS A 11 -13.34 -1.03 8.93
N THR A 12 -13.45 -1.82 9.99
CA THR A 12 -12.36 -2.60 10.56
C THR A 12 -12.61 -4.06 10.23
N GLU A 13 -11.63 -4.74 9.66
CA GLU A 13 -11.73 -6.11 9.21
C GLU A 13 -10.82 -7.03 10.02
N VAL A 14 -11.28 -8.25 10.28
CA VAL A 14 -10.49 -9.34 10.85
C VAL A 14 -10.42 -10.51 9.89
N ILE A 15 -9.26 -11.15 9.82
CA ILE A 15 -9.05 -12.45 9.22
C ILE A 15 -8.33 -13.37 10.20
N ALA A 16 -8.73 -14.65 10.26
CA ALA A 16 -7.93 -15.69 10.89
C ALA A 16 -7.36 -16.61 9.82
N LEU A 17 -6.06 -16.83 9.86
CA LEU A 17 -5.34 -17.70 8.93
C LEU A 17 -4.74 -18.91 9.67
N SER A 18 -4.73 -20.06 9.01
CA SER A 18 -3.88 -21.18 9.40
C SER A 18 -2.40 -20.83 9.18
N ASP A 19 -1.49 -21.67 9.65
CA ASP A 19 -0.05 -21.51 9.39
C ASP A 19 0.32 -21.73 7.91
N GLN A 20 -0.59 -22.32 7.12
CA GLN A 20 -0.49 -22.49 5.68
C GLN A 20 -1.15 -21.37 4.87
N GLY A 21 -1.73 -20.36 5.54
CA GLY A 21 -2.39 -19.23 4.90
C GLY A 21 -3.85 -19.48 4.49
N GLU A 22 -4.46 -20.58 4.93
CA GLU A 22 -5.87 -20.85 4.69
C GLU A 22 -6.75 -19.92 5.54
N GLN A 23 -7.78 -19.34 4.94
CA GLN A 23 -8.71 -18.49 5.64
C GLN A 23 -9.67 -19.34 6.49
N LEU A 24 -9.55 -19.22 7.82
CA LEU A 24 -10.40 -19.93 8.79
C LEU A 24 -11.63 -19.11 9.18
N PHE A 25 -11.47 -17.77 9.23
CA PHE A 25 -12.54 -16.84 9.60
C PHE A 25 -12.30 -15.48 8.97
N ARG A 26 -13.37 -14.74 8.70
CA ARG A 26 -13.31 -13.34 8.23
C ARG A 26 -14.58 -12.61 8.64
N HIS A 27 -14.43 -11.40 9.17
CA HIS A 27 -15.55 -10.56 9.55
C HIS A 27 -15.19 -9.07 9.47
N ARG A 28 -16.19 -8.21 9.36
CA ARG A 28 -16.04 -6.76 9.31
C ARG A 28 -17.04 -6.09 10.24
N LEU A 29 -16.58 -5.07 10.95
CA LEU A 29 -17.42 -4.17 11.74
C LEU A 29 -17.20 -2.72 11.28
N PRO A 30 -18.17 -1.82 11.49
CA PRO A 30 -17.97 -0.39 11.29
C PRO A 30 -16.83 0.11 12.20
N THR A 31 -15.97 0.99 11.67
CA THR A 31 -14.96 1.66 12.48
C THR A 31 -15.60 2.76 13.31
N PRO A 32 -15.45 2.77 14.65
CA PRO A 32 -15.87 3.89 15.49
C PRO A 32 -15.02 5.12 15.18
N ARG A 33 -15.58 6.05 14.43
CA ARG A 33 -14.86 7.27 14.04
C ARG A 33 -14.76 8.23 15.23
N GLU A 34 -13.59 8.86 15.37
CA GLU A 34 -13.31 9.87 16.40
C GLU A 34 -13.38 9.35 17.86
N ASP A 35 -13.50 8.03 18.06
CA ASP A 35 -13.50 7.39 19.37
C ASP A 35 -12.39 6.35 19.49
N TYR A 36 -11.30 6.76 20.12
CA TYR A 36 -10.11 5.92 20.33
C TYR A 36 -10.41 4.67 21.18
N ARG A 37 -11.15 4.84 22.28
CA ARG A 37 -11.47 3.73 23.18
C ARG A 37 -12.39 2.72 22.53
N GLN A 38 -13.42 3.19 21.87
CA GLN A 38 -14.34 2.31 21.14
C GLN A 38 -13.65 1.60 19.96
N THR A 39 -12.64 2.23 19.33
CA THR A 39 -11.81 1.58 18.31
C THR A 39 -11.07 0.36 18.91
N ILE A 40 -10.46 0.49 20.09
CA ILE A 40 -9.80 -0.62 20.80
C ILE A 40 -10.80 -1.74 21.13
N GLU A 41 -11.99 -1.40 21.66
CA GLU A 41 -13.02 -2.40 21.99
C GLU A 41 -13.58 -3.11 20.76
N THR A 42 -13.73 -2.40 19.64
CA THR A 42 -14.16 -3.01 18.38
C THR A 42 -13.13 -4.03 17.88
N ILE A 43 -11.84 -3.70 17.97
CA ILE A 43 -10.77 -4.62 17.62
C ILE A 43 -10.76 -5.84 18.55
N ALA A 44 -10.88 -5.63 19.85
CA ALA A 44 -10.96 -6.71 20.83
C ALA A 44 -12.16 -7.65 20.56
N THR A 45 -13.30 -7.09 20.18
CA THR A 45 -14.49 -7.84 19.76
C THR A 45 -14.21 -8.70 18.53
N LEU A 46 -13.57 -8.13 17.49
CA LEU A 46 -13.22 -8.86 16.28
C LEU A 46 -12.25 -10.02 16.55
N VAL A 47 -11.25 -9.80 17.41
CA VAL A 47 -10.33 -10.85 17.84
C VAL A 47 -11.07 -11.97 18.57
N ALA A 48 -11.94 -11.63 19.53
CA ALA A 48 -12.73 -12.60 20.27
C ALA A 48 -13.66 -13.43 19.32
N MET A 49 -14.29 -12.79 18.34
CA MET A 49 -15.11 -13.47 17.32
C MET A 49 -14.30 -14.49 16.53
N ALA A 50 -13.09 -14.11 16.10
CA ALA A 50 -12.20 -15.01 15.35
C ALA A 50 -11.76 -16.21 16.19
N GLU A 51 -11.41 -15.99 17.46
CA GLU A 51 -11.01 -17.07 18.39
C GLU A 51 -12.18 -17.99 18.74
N GLN A 52 -13.35 -17.42 18.96
CA GLN A 52 -14.57 -18.21 19.22
C GLN A 52 -14.93 -19.08 18.02
N ALA A 53 -14.90 -18.53 16.80
CA ALA A 53 -15.25 -19.26 15.59
C ALA A 53 -14.28 -20.38 15.25
N THR A 54 -13.00 -20.23 15.61
CA THR A 54 -11.95 -21.22 15.30
C THR A 54 -11.63 -22.16 16.47
N GLY A 55 -12.06 -21.82 17.67
CA GLY A 55 -11.70 -22.55 18.89
C GLY A 55 -10.21 -22.47 19.26
N GLN A 56 -9.48 -21.52 18.70
CA GLN A 56 -8.03 -21.35 18.87
C GLN A 56 -7.68 -19.92 19.26
N GLN A 57 -6.68 -19.76 20.12
CA GLN A 57 -6.04 -18.47 20.34
C GLN A 57 -4.97 -18.23 19.30
N GLY A 58 -4.91 -17.01 18.72
CA GLY A 58 -3.96 -16.62 17.67
C GLY A 58 -3.01 -15.51 18.07
N THR A 59 -1.89 -15.41 17.36
CA THR A 59 -1.09 -14.19 17.34
C THR A 59 -1.85 -13.07 16.64
N VAL A 60 -1.68 -11.81 17.06
CA VAL A 60 -2.42 -10.68 16.51
C VAL A 60 -1.47 -9.71 15.83
N GLY A 61 -1.68 -9.46 14.55
CA GLY A 61 -1.05 -8.40 13.78
C GLY A 61 -2.09 -7.45 13.24
N MET A 62 -1.69 -6.21 12.98
CA MET A 62 -2.62 -5.16 12.56
C MET A 62 -2.01 -4.19 11.57
N GLY A 63 -2.76 -3.93 10.50
CA GLY A 63 -2.52 -2.85 9.58
C GLY A 63 -3.22 -1.57 10.03
N ILE A 64 -2.52 -0.45 10.01
CA ILE A 64 -3.05 0.86 10.37
C ILE A 64 -2.76 1.90 9.29
N PRO A 65 -3.65 2.90 9.10
CA PRO A 65 -3.34 4.05 8.27
C PRO A 65 -2.39 4.99 9.03
N GLY A 66 -1.12 4.88 8.79
CA GLY A 66 -0.07 5.60 9.52
C GLY A 66 1.02 4.67 10.04
N ALA A 67 1.81 5.11 10.99
CA ALA A 67 2.91 4.33 11.56
C ALA A 67 3.11 4.66 13.05
N ILE A 68 3.74 3.75 13.79
CA ILE A 68 4.26 4.05 15.12
C ILE A 68 5.60 4.76 14.98
N SER A 69 5.74 5.91 15.62
CA SER A 69 7.00 6.65 15.67
C SER A 69 8.03 5.88 16.49
N PRO A 70 9.21 5.57 15.94
CA PRO A 70 10.28 4.91 16.71
C PRO A 70 10.86 5.82 17.81
N TYR A 71 10.60 7.13 17.75
CA TYR A 71 11.12 8.12 18.70
C TYR A 71 10.20 8.35 19.89
N THR A 72 8.88 8.37 19.66
CA THR A 72 7.88 8.72 20.66
C THR A 72 7.02 7.52 21.09
N GLY A 73 7.01 6.44 20.32
CA GLY A 73 6.19 5.25 20.55
C GLY A 73 4.70 5.48 20.38
N VAL A 74 4.30 6.55 19.66
CA VAL A 74 2.89 6.84 19.39
C VAL A 74 2.60 6.86 17.88
N VAL A 75 1.33 6.72 17.53
CA VAL A 75 0.89 6.80 16.13
C VAL A 75 1.18 8.18 15.54
N LYS A 76 1.70 8.20 14.31
CA LYS A 76 1.93 9.39 13.49
C LYS A 76 1.34 9.20 12.08
N ASN A 77 1.00 10.32 11.43
CA ASN A 77 0.58 10.39 10.02
C ASN A 77 -0.64 9.51 9.67
N ALA A 78 -1.49 9.21 10.65
CA ALA A 78 -2.71 8.46 10.40
C ALA A 78 -3.80 9.38 9.82
N ASN A 79 -4.47 8.92 8.75
CA ASN A 79 -5.67 9.57 8.22
C ASN A 79 -6.84 9.45 9.22
N SER A 80 -6.88 8.38 10.02
CA SER A 80 -7.74 8.25 11.19
C SER A 80 -7.17 9.08 12.31
N THR A 81 -7.45 10.39 12.30
CA THR A 81 -6.75 11.42 13.11
C THR A 81 -6.81 11.18 14.61
N TRP A 82 -7.86 10.52 15.12
CA TRP A 82 -8.02 10.18 16.55
C TRP A 82 -6.99 9.17 17.09
N LEU A 83 -6.24 8.53 16.19
CA LEU A 83 -5.13 7.64 16.55
C LEU A 83 -3.83 8.40 16.79
N ASN A 84 -3.64 9.56 16.13
CA ASN A 84 -2.39 10.30 16.19
C ASN A 84 -2.07 10.75 17.63
N GLY A 85 -0.83 10.49 18.05
CA GLY A 85 -0.37 10.79 19.40
C GLY A 85 -0.74 9.75 20.46
N GLN A 86 -1.41 8.65 20.08
CA GLN A 86 -1.80 7.57 21.00
C GLN A 86 -0.79 6.41 20.98
N PRO A 87 -0.50 5.77 22.12
CA PRO A 87 0.36 4.58 22.21
C PRO A 87 -0.42 3.30 21.84
N PHE A 88 -0.94 3.26 20.62
CA PHE A 88 -1.98 2.34 20.20
C PHE A 88 -1.58 0.86 20.25
N ASP A 89 -0.33 0.53 19.93
CA ASP A 89 0.24 -0.81 20.06
C ASP A 89 0.25 -1.30 21.51
N LYS A 90 0.60 -0.41 22.45
CA LYS A 90 0.66 -0.73 23.88
C LYS A 90 -0.73 -0.89 24.48
N ASP A 91 -1.64 0.02 24.16
CA ASP A 91 -3.01 -0.02 24.67
C ASP A 91 -3.77 -1.25 24.16
N LEU A 92 -3.59 -1.62 22.86
CA LEU A 92 -4.13 -2.86 22.32
C LEU A 92 -3.50 -4.10 22.95
N SER A 93 -2.17 -4.11 23.14
CA SER A 93 -1.48 -5.24 23.76
C SER A 93 -1.95 -5.44 25.21
N LEU A 94 -2.16 -4.36 25.95
CA LEU A 94 -2.72 -4.39 27.29
C LEU A 94 -4.16 -4.93 27.29
N ARG A 95 -5.02 -4.43 26.38
CA ARG A 95 -6.42 -4.84 26.28
C ARG A 95 -6.60 -6.31 25.88
N LEU A 96 -5.71 -6.82 25.02
CA LEU A 96 -5.75 -8.22 24.55
C LEU A 96 -4.89 -9.17 25.39
N GLU A 97 -4.20 -8.65 26.43
CA GLU A 97 -3.30 -9.42 27.31
C GLU A 97 -2.22 -10.20 26.53
N ARG A 98 -1.77 -9.65 25.38
CA ARG A 98 -0.73 -10.23 24.54
C ARG A 98 -0.13 -9.19 23.60
N GLU A 99 1.08 -9.46 23.11
CA GLU A 99 1.74 -8.59 22.15
C GLU A 99 0.92 -8.47 20.85
N VAL A 100 0.74 -7.22 20.36
CA VAL A 100 0.15 -6.92 19.06
C VAL A 100 1.22 -6.24 18.20
N ARG A 101 1.42 -6.73 16.98
CA ARG A 101 2.33 -6.12 16.02
C ARG A 101 1.56 -5.24 15.06
N LEU A 102 2.02 -4.00 14.91
CA LEU A 102 1.42 -3.02 14.02
C LEU A 102 2.36 -2.71 12.84
N ALA A 103 1.79 -2.52 11.68
CA ALA A 103 2.47 -1.99 10.51
C ALA A 103 1.54 -1.06 9.72
N ASN A 104 2.11 -0.23 8.87
CA ASN A 104 1.37 0.54 7.89
C ASN A 104 0.71 -0.39 6.86
N ASP A 105 -0.41 0.04 6.28
CA ASP A 105 -1.18 -0.72 5.28
C ASP A 105 -0.34 -1.16 4.07
N ALA A 106 0.54 -0.30 3.54
CA ALA A 106 1.43 -0.65 2.44
C ALA A 106 2.49 -1.69 2.84
N ASN A 107 2.99 -1.65 4.07
CA ASN A 107 3.87 -2.69 4.60
C ASN A 107 3.13 -4.02 4.76
N CYS A 108 1.87 -3.99 5.17
CA CYS A 108 1.04 -5.20 5.21
C CYS A 108 0.84 -5.78 3.80
N LEU A 109 0.59 -4.94 2.78
CA LEU A 109 0.56 -5.40 1.38
C LEU A 109 1.87 -6.09 1.00
N ALA A 110 3.02 -5.47 1.28
CA ALA A 110 4.32 -6.02 0.93
C ALA A 110 4.58 -7.38 1.59
N VAL A 111 4.22 -7.53 2.86
CA VAL A 111 4.35 -8.80 3.60
C VAL A 111 3.41 -9.86 3.04
N SER A 112 2.14 -9.52 2.79
CA SER A 112 1.19 -10.46 2.19
C SER A 112 1.69 -11.01 0.87
N GLU A 113 2.11 -10.12 -0.03
CA GLU A 113 2.55 -10.52 -1.36
C GLU A 113 3.90 -11.28 -1.35
N ALA A 114 4.77 -10.99 -0.37
CA ALA A 114 6.04 -11.71 -0.20
C ALA A 114 5.88 -13.09 0.44
N VAL A 115 4.89 -13.30 1.31
CA VAL A 115 4.71 -14.57 2.03
C VAL A 115 3.90 -15.56 1.22
N ASP A 116 2.71 -15.19 0.77
CA ASP A 116 1.77 -16.10 0.09
C ASP A 116 1.09 -15.49 -1.15
N GLY A 117 1.59 -14.36 -1.65
CA GLY A 117 1.03 -13.64 -2.78
C GLY A 117 1.86 -13.71 -4.06
N ALA A 118 1.76 -12.66 -4.88
CA ALA A 118 2.38 -12.58 -6.21
C ALA A 118 3.92 -12.62 -6.19
N ALA A 119 4.54 -12.33 -5.06
CA ALA A 119 5.99 -12.33 -4.86
C ALA A 119 6.45 -13.41 -3.86
N ALA A 120 5.65 -14.47 -3.64
CA ALA A 120 6.00 -15.53 -2.71
C ALA A 120 7.37 -16.13 -3.03
N GLY A 121 8.24 -16.21 -1.99
CA GLY A 121 9.60 -16.73 -2.12
C GLY A 121 10.65 -15.71 -2.55
N ALA A 122 10.28 -14.49 -2.91
CA ALA A 122 11.25 -13.42 -3.20
C ALA A 122 11.88 -12.89 -1.90
N GLN A 123 13.17 -12.54 -1.97
CA GLN A 123 13.88 -11.99 -0.81
C GLN A 123 13.58 -10.51 -0.58
N THR A 124 13.53 -9.73 -1.66
CA THR A 124 13.26 -8.29 -1.62
C THR A 124 12.05 -7.96 -2.46
N VAL A 125 10.98 -7.51 -1.83
CA VAL A 125 9.73 -7.14 -2.49
C VAL A 125 9.45 -5.65 -2.26
N PHE A 126 9.19 -4.93 -3.35
CA PHE A 126 8.66 -3.57 -3.32
C PHE A 126 7.20 -3.60 -3.75
N ALA A 127 6.29 -3.35 -2.84
CA ALA A 127 4.85 -3.37 -3.11
C ALA A 127 4.27 -1.96 -3.06
N VAL A 128 3.52 -1.62 -4.09
CA VAL A 128 2.95 -0.27 -4.27
C VAL A 128 1.43 -0.34 -4.20
N ILE A 129 0.82 0.53 -3.40
CA ILE A 129 -0.63 0.76 -3.42
C ILE A 129 -0.89 2.02 -4.23
N ILE A 130 -1.57 1.88 -5.37
CA ILE A 130 -1.97 3.00 -6.23
C ILE A 130 -3.49 3.11 -6.24
N GLY A 131 -4.00 3.90 -5.32
CA GLY A 131 -5.42 4.22 -5.17
C GLY A 131 -5.68 5.71 -5.27
N THR A 132 -6.43 6.30 -4.34
CA THR A 132 -6.60 7.75 -4.20
C THR A 132 -5.27 8.44 -3.96
N GLY A 133 -4.40 7.84 -3.16
CA GLY A 133 -2.99 8.21 -3.00
C GLY A 133 -2.05 7.16 -3.59
N CYS A 134 -0.75 7.29 -3.26
CA CYS A 134 0.28 6.36 -3.66
C CYS A 134 1.23 6.07 -2.50
N GLY A 135 1.10 4.89 -1.91
CA GLY A 135 2.00 4.39 -0.87
C GLY A 135 2.82 3.20 -1.36
N ALA A 136 3.87 2.86 -0.63
CA ALA A 136 4.60 1.62 -0.84
C ALA A 136 5.10 1.01 0.46
N GLY A 137 5.33 -0.29 0.42
CA GLY A 137 5.99 -1.05 1.47
C GLY A 137 7.14 -1.86 0.92
N VAL A 138 8.08 -2.16 1.79
CA VAL A 138 9.23 -3.02 1.49
C VAL A 138 9.15 -4.26 2.37
N ALA A 139 9.26 -5.44 1.77
CA ALA A 139 9.44 -6.67 2.51
C ALA A 139 10.82 -7.28 2.20
N LEU A 140 11.55 -7.62 3.26
CA LEU A 140 12.83 -8.31 3.18
C LEU A 140 12.69 -9.68 3.85
N ASN A 141 12.92 -10.76 3.08
CA ASN A 141 12.73 -12.13 3.55
C ASN A 141 11.35 -12.35 4.21
N GLY A 142 10.28 -11.87 3.56
CA GLY A 142 8.92 -12.00 4.04
C GLY A 142 8.55 -11.14 5.26
N ARG A 143 9.42 -10.22 5.69
CA ARG A 143 9.20 -9.32 6.83
C ARG A 143 9.13 -7.87 6.41
N ALA A 144 8.24 -7.10 7.01
CA ALA A 144 8.16 -5.67 6.75
C ALA A 144 9.47 -4.96 7.13
N HIS A 145 10.03 -4.20 6.19
CA HIS A 145 11.14 -3.29 6.45
C HIS A 145 10.58 -1.90 6.75
N ILE A 146 10.56 -1.53 8.02
CA ILE A 146 9.99 -0.26 8.49
C ILE A 146 11.00 0.88 8.38
N GLY A 147 12.30 0.56 8.43
CA GLY A 147 13.40 1.53 8.43
C GLY A 147 13.65 2.16 9.81
N GLY A 148 14.83 2.76 9.97
CA GLY A 148 15.27 3.35 11.24
C GLY A 148 14.41 4.54 11.71
N ASN A 149 13.75 5.23 10.78
CA ASN A 149 12.86 6.36 11.07
C ASN A 149 11.36 6.00 10.94
N GLY A 150 11.04 4.75 10.62
CA GLY A 150 9.68 4.33 10.31
C GLY A 150 9.13 4.92 9.02
N ASN A 151 9.99 5.20 8.04
CA ASN A 151 9.62 5.88 6.78
C ASN A 151 9.99 5.05 5.53
N ALA A 152 10.40 3.79 5.70
CA ALA A 152 10.68 2.95 4.53
C ALA A 152 9.41 2.75 3.69
N GLY A 153 9.51 2.99 2.39
CA GLY A 153 8.38 2.90 1.48
C GLY A 153 7.59 4.22 1.26
N GLU A 154 7.93 5.31 1.92
CA GLU A 154 7.30 6.63 1.72
C GLU A 154 7.74 7.32 0.39
N TRP A 155 7.93 6.53 -0.65
CA TRP A 155 8.43 6.97 -1.96
C TRP A 155 7.48 7.90 -2.69
N GLY A 156 6.17 7.79 -2.41
CA GLY A 156 5.15 8.64 -3.00
C GLY A 156 5.37 10.12 -2.73
N HIS A 157 6.09 10.46 -1.66
CA HIS A 157 6.46 11.83 -1.30
C HIS A 157 7.86 12.25 -1.77
N ASN A 158 8.57 11.39 -2.49
CA ASN A 158 9.77 11.76 -3.22
C ASN A 158 9.40 12.53 -4.50
N PRO A 159 10.27 13.41 -5.01
CA PRO A 159 10.02 14.07 -6.28
C PRO A 159 9.99 13.07 -7.44
N LEU A 160 9.11 13.29 -8.43
CA LEU A 160 9.14 12.54 -9.67
C LEU A 160 10.53 12.70 -10.32
N PRO A 161 11.24 11.60 -10.61
CA PRO A 161 12.56 11.70 -11.20
C PRO A 161 12.50 12.10 -12.69
N TRP A 162 13.56 12.75 -13.17
CA TRP A 162 13.74 13.13 -14.59
C TRP A 162 12.52 13.81 -15.21
N MET A 163 11.99 14.83 -14.54
CA MET A 163 10.84 15.58 -15.02
C MET A 163 11.13 16.27 -16.35
N ASN A 164 10.21 16.13 -17.30
CA ASN A 164 10.18 16.93 -18.52
C ASN A 164 9.48 18.28 -18.28
N ASP A 165 9.47 19.16 -19.31
CA ASP A 165 8.90 20.51 -19.18
C ASP A 165 7.41 20.51 -18.85
N ASP A 166 6.63 19.54 -19.33
CA ASP A 166 5.22 19.43 -18.98
C ASP A 166 5.02 19.00 -17.51
N GLU A 167 5.83 18.08 -17.04
CA GLU A 167 5.81 17.63 -15.65
C GLU A 167 6.30 18.72 -14.68
N LEU A 168 7.24 19.56 -15.10
CA LEU A 168 7.67 20.74 -14.32
C LEU A 168 6.54 21.77 -14.21
N ARG A 169 5.76 21.99 -15.26
CA ARG A 169 4.56 22.84 -15.22
C ARG A 169 3.49 22.24 -14.32
N TYR A 170 3.18 20.94 -14.47
CA TYR A 170 2.24 20.23 -13.65
C TYR A 170 2.59 20.33 -12.16
N ARG A 171 3.86 20.12 -11.82
CA ARG A 171 4.38 20.24 -10.46
C ARG A 171 4.02 21.60 -9.81
N ALA A 172 4.13 22.69 -10.56
CA ALA A 172 3.85 24.01 -10.04
C ALA A 172 2.34 24.25 -9.79
N GLU A 173 1.48 23.58 -10.57
CA GLU A 173 0.02 23.73 -10.50
C GLU A 173 -0.64 22.79 -9.49
N VAL A 174 -0.04 21.62 -9.22
CA VAL A 174 -0.62 20.57 -8.38
C VAL A 174 0.27 20.28 -7.17
N PRO A 175 0.09 21.03 -6.06
CA PRO A 175 0.87 20.80 -4.85
C PRO A 175 0.45 19.49 -4.17
N CYS A 176 1.39 18.85 -3.45
CA CYS A 176 1.10 17.72 -2.60
C CYS A 176 0.61 18.18 -1.22
N TYR A 177 -0.31 17.43 -0.61
CA TYR A 177 -0.79 17.72 0.75
C TYR A 177 0.32 17.68 1.82
N CYS A 178 1.44 17.02 1.54
CA CYS A 178 2.61 17.01 2.44
C CYS A 178 3.34 18.37 2.49
N GLY A 179 2.88 19.37 1.77
CA GLY A 179 3.46 20.73 1.70
C GLY A 179 4.58 20.88 0.67
N LYS A 180 4.94 19.82 -0.06
CA LYS A 180 5.95 19.86 -1.12
C LYS A 180 5.29 19.88 -2.50
N GLN A 181 6.10 20.07 -3.53
CA GLN A 181 5.68 20.06 -4.93
C GLN A 181 6.43 18.99 -5.70
N GLY A 182 5.72 18.35 -6.64
CA GLY A 182 6.31 17.36 -7.54
C GLY A 182 6.48 15.98 -6.93
N CYS A 183 5.76 15.67 -5.85
CA CYS A 183 5.75 14.33 -5.27
C CYS A 183 5.21 13.32 -6.29
N ILE A 184 5.81 12.13 -6.33
CA ILE A 184 5.39 11.00 -7.19
C ILE A 184 3.88 10.76 -7.08
N GLU A 185 3.31 10.80 -5.88
CA GLU A 185 1.88 10.61 -5.64
C GLU A 185 1.00 11.52 -6.48
N THR A 186 1.36 12.79 -6.66
CA THR A 186 0.55 13.75 -7.45
C THR A 186 0.48 13.38 -8.93
N PHE A 187 1.40 12.57 -9.42
CA PHE A 187 1.45 12.12 -10.81
C PHE A 187 0.85 10.74 -11.06
N ILE A 188 1.14 9.77 -10.16
CA ILE A 188 0.82 8.36 -10.42
C ILE A 188 -0.28 7.77 -9.55
N SER A 189 -0.82 8.50 -8.56
CA SER A 189 -2.05 8.07 -7.90
C SER A 189 -3.24 8.07 -8.88
N GLY A 190 -4.31 7.38 -8.53
CA GLY A 190 -5.55 7.46 -9.30
C GLY A 190 -6.09 8.88 -9.40
N THR A 191 -5.94 9.66 -8.32
CA THR A 191 -6.27 11.10 -8.31
C THR A 191 -5.35 11.88 -9.28
N GLY A 192 -4.05 11.59 -9.28
CA GLY A 192 -3.08 12.22 -10.20
C GLY A 192 -3.39 11.92 -11.66
N PHE A 193 -3.75 10.67 -11.97
CA PHE A 193 -4.19 10.28 -13.31
C PHE A 193 -5.44 11.04 -13.77
N ALA A 194 -6.46 11.13 -12.91
CA ALA A 194 -7.69 11.87 -13.20
C ALA A 194 -7.42 13.38 -13.37
N THR A 195 -6.54 13.95 -12.55
CA THR A 195 -6.15 15.37 -12.63
C THR A 195 -5.41 15.69 -13.94
N ASP A 196 -4.48 14.83 -14.37
CA ASP A 196 -3.78 15.04 -15.66
C ASP A 196 -4.75 14.97 -16.85
N TYR A 197 -5.68 14.01 -16.84
CA TYR A 197 -6.73 13.93 -17.85
C TYR A 197 -7.63 15.17 -17.85
N GLN A 198 -8.02 15.67 -16.67
CA GLN A 198 -8.82 16.90 -16.57
C GLN A 198 -8.10 18.11 -17.17
N ARG A 199 -6.79 18.23 -16.94
CA ARG A 199 -5.96 19.29 -17.55
C ARG A 199 -5.90 19.18 -19.07
N LEU A 200 -5.85 17.98 -19.62
CA LEU A 200 -5.83 17.72 -21.06
C LEU A 200 -7.19 17.94 -21.73
N SER A 201 -8.25 17.53 -21.09
CA SER A 201 -9.58 17.44 -21.69
C SER A 201 -10.53 18.54 -21.28
N GLY A 202 -10.31 19.17 -20.11
CA GLY A 202 -11.27 20.04 -19.43
C GLY A 202 -12.41 19.30 -18.71
N LYS A 203 -12.38 17.94 -18.70
CA LYS A 203 -13.44 17.10 -18.12
C LYS A 203 -12.93 16.38 -16.88
N GLY A 204 -13.66 16.50 -15.78
CA GLY A 204 -13.40 15.75 -14.54
C GLY A 204 -14.06 14.37 -14.62
N LEU A 205 -13.26 13.34 -14.84
CA LEU A 205 -13.68 11.94 -14.91
C LEU A 205 -12.89 11.09 -13.90
N THR A 206 -13.51 9.99 -13.49
CA THR A 206 -12.83 8.96 -12.69
C THR A 206 -11.83 8.14 -13.53
N GLY A 207 -10.85 7.51 -12.87
CA GLY A 207 -9.89 6.64 -13.57
C GLY A 207 -10.57 5.55 -14.41
N SER A 208 -11.65 4.96 -13.92
CA SER A 208 -12.42 3.93 -14.65
C SER A 208 -13.09 4.49 -15.89
N GLU A 209 -13.65 5.69 -15.83
CA GLU A 209 -14.25 6.36 -17.00
C GLU A 209 -13.19 6.74 -18.03
N ILE A 210 -12.02 7.20 -17.59
CA ILE A 210 -10.90 7.50 -18.48
C ILE A 210 -10.42 6.21 -19.17
N MET A 211 -10.29 5.11 -18.45
CA MET A 211 -9.90 3.82 -19.03
C MET A 211 -10.94 3.29 -20.03
N ARG A 212 -12.24 3.54 -19.81
CA ARG A 212 -13.27 3.24 -20.83
C ARG A 212 -13.04 4.04 -22.09
N LEU A 213 -12.74 5.34 -21.97
CA LEU A 213 -12.45 6.21 -23.11
C LEU A 213 -11.18 5.77 -23.88
N VAL A 214 -10.15 5.27 -23.17
CA VAL A 214 -8.98 4.63 -23.82
C VAL A 214 -9.44 3.48 -24.70
N GLY A 215 -10.31 2.61 -24.21
CA GLY A 215 -10.88 1.50 -24.97
C GLY A 215 -11.73 1.93 -26.17
N GLU A 216 -12.28 3.14 -26.15
CA GLU A 216 -13.06 3.76 -27.23
C GLU A 216 -12.19 4.55 -28.23
N GLY A 217 -10.88 4.66 -27.98
CA GLY A 217 -9.94 5.37 -28.85
C GLY A 217 -9.90 6.89 -28.67
N ASP A 218 -10.30 7.42 -27.50
CA ASP A 218 -10.17 8.85 -27.21
C ASP A 218 -8.68 9.25 -27.10
N GLU A 219 -8.24 10.15 -27.95
CA GLU A 219 -6.83 10.58 -28.05
C GLU A 219 -6.30 11.22 -26.74
N LYS A 220 -7.15 11.95 -26.04
CA LYS A 220 -6.74 12.61 -24.77
C LYS A 220 -6.62 11.61 -23.64
N ALA A 221 -7.51 10.63 -23.58
CA ALA A 221 -7.42 9.54 -22.62
C ALA A 221 -6.19 8.66 -22.88
N GLU A 222 -5.90 8.35 -24.14
CA GLU A 222 -4.69 7.64 -24.54
C GLU A 222 -3.42 8.41 -24.16
N LEU A 223 -3.38 9.72 -24.42
CA LEU A 223 -2.26 10.56 -24.02
C LEU A 223 -2.06 10.59 -22.49
N ALA A 224 -3.15 10.71 -21.73
CA ALA A 224 -3.09 10.67 -20.26
C ALA A 224 -2.52 9.35 -19.76
N LEU A 225 -2.97 8.21 -20.31
CA LEU A 225 -2.47 6.89 -19.93
C LEU A 225 -1.01 6.71 -20.34
N SER A 226 -0.60 7.12 -21.52
CA SER A 226 0.78 7.05 -21.99
C SER A 226 1.73 7.88 -21.09
N ARG A 227 1.32 9.08 -20.67
CA ARG A 227 2.06 9.89 -19.68
C ARG A 227 2.14 9.19 -18.33
N TYR A 228 1.05 8.58 -17.89
CA TYR A 228 1.00 7.84 -16.64
C TYR A 228 2.00 6.67 -16.64
N GLU A 229 2.03 5.89 -17.72
CA GLU A 229 2.97 4.77 -17.91
C GLU A 229 4.43 5.24 -17.82
N GLN A 230 4.78 6.35 -18.46
CA GLN A 230 6.12 6.93 -18.40
C GLN A 230 6.48 7.39 -16.98
N ARG A 231 5.57 8.04 -16.28
CA ARG A 231 5.78 8.54 -14.91
C ARG A 231 5.93 7.39 -13.90
N LEU A 232 5.11 6.33 -14.05
CA LEU A 232 5.24 5.12 -13.25
C LEU A 232 6.58 4.44 -13.50
N ALA A 233 6.98 4.30 -14.77
CA ALA A 233 8.25 3.69 -15.14
C ALA A 233 9.45 4.44 -14.56
N LYS A 234 9.51 5.76 -14.65
CA LYS A 234 10.55 6.59 -14.02
C LYS A 234 10.61 6.36 -12.51
N SER A 235 9.45 6.37 -11.87
CA SER A 235 9.35 6.20 -10.42
C SER A 235 9.84 4.82 -9.97
N LEU A 236 9.47 3.77 -10.70
CA LEU A 236 9.93 2.40 -10.41
C LEU A 236 11.42 2.21 -10.72
N ALA A 237 11.93 2.80 -11.81
CA ALA A 237 13.36 2.76 -12.13
C ALA A 237 14.22 3.40 -11.02
N HIS A 238 13.73 4.46 -10.39
CA HIS A 238 14.38 5.06 -9.23
C HIS A 238 14.49 4.07 -8.05
N VAL A 239 13.45 3.28 -7.82
CA VAL A 239 13.46 2.21 -6.80
C VAL A 239 14.43 1.10 -7.19
N VAL A 240 14.44 0.66 -8.44
CA VAL A 240 15.40 -0.36 -8.94
C VAL A 240 16.83 0.12 -8.74
N ASN A 241 17.14 1.37 -9.08
CA ASN A 241 18.49 1.94 -8.90
C ASN A 241 18.96 2.04 -7.43
N ILE A 242 18.04 1.97 -6.44
CA ILE A 242 18.37 2.11 -5.01
C ILE A 242 18.25 0.77 -4.27
N LEU A 243 17.16 0.05 -4.50
CA LEU A 243 16.80 -1.15 -3.73
C LEU A 243 17.04 -2.45 -4.51
N ASP A 244 16.95 -2.40 -5.84
CA ASP A 244 17.05 -3.55 -6.74
C ASP A 244 16.19 -4.74 -6.30
N PRO A 245 14.86 -4.58 -6.22
CA PRO A 245 13.99 -5.61 -5.68
C PRO A 245 13.87 -6.80 -6.64
N ASP A 246 13.70 -8.02 -6.08
CA ASP A 246 13.44 -9.22 -6.88
C ASP A 246 12.09 -9.15 -7.60
N VAL A 247 11.09 -8.52 -6.98
CA VAL A 247 9.74 -8.37 -7.51
C VAL A 247 9.15 -7.01 -7.10
N ILE A 248 8.50 -6.35 -8.05
CA ILE A 248 7.62 -5.21 -7.79
C ILE A 248 6.18 -5.67 -7.90
N VAL A 249 5.36 -5.37 -6.88
CA VAL A 249 3.93 -5.71 -6.86
C VAL A 249 3.11 -4.44 -6.89
N LEU A 250 2.11 -4.38 -7.78
CA LEU A 250 1.16 -3.27 -7.84
C LEU A 250 -0.18 -3.70 -7.23
N GLY A 251 -0.66 -2.91 -6.29
CA GLY A 251 -1.98 -3.01 -5.65
C GLY A 251 -2.77 -1.72 -5.82
N GLY A 252 -4.01 -1.70 -5.31
CA GLY A 252 -4.93 -0.59 -5.44
C GLY A 252 -5.62 -0.52 -6.80
N GLY A 253 -6.47 0.49 -6.99
CA GLY A 253 -7.33 0.60 -8.17
C GLY A 253 -6.60 0.62 -9.51
N MET A 254 -5.46 1.32 -9.60
CA MET A 254 -4.68 1.41 -10.82
C MET A 254 -3.99 0.08 -11.20
N SER A 255 -3.80 -0.84 -10.27
CA SER A 255 -3.26 -2.18 -10.54
C SER A 255 -4.17 -3.02 -11.45
N ASN A 256 -5.43 -2.62 -11.63
CA ASN A 256 -6.38 -3.28 -12.53
C ASN A 256 -6.22 -2.88 -14.01
N VAL A 257 -5.33 -1.93 -14.31
CA VAL A 257 -5.02 -1.53 -15.69
C VAL A 257 -4.02 -2.53 -16.27
N GLU A 258 -4.51 -3.54 -16.98
CA GLU A 258 -3.69 -4.65 -17.50
C GLU A 258 -2.55 -4.19 -18.43
N ARG A 259 -2.75 -3.10 -19.15
CA ARG A 259 -1.73 -2.51 -20.04
C ARG A 259 -0.44 -2.13 -19.31
N LEU A 260 -0.51 -1.77 -18.03
CA LEU A 260 0.68 -1.42 -17.24
C LEU A 260 1.71 -2.57 -17.19
N TYR A 261 1.23 -3.81 -17.12
CA TYR A 261 2.11 -5.00 -17.06
C TYR A 261 2.76 -5.33 -18.39
N GLN A 262 2.21 -4.80 -19.49
CA GLN A 262 2.73 -4.99 -20.85
C GLN A 262 3.72 -3.90 -21.25
N THR A 263 3.47 -2.65 -20.87
CA THR A 263 4.22 -1.47 -21.33
C THR A 263 5.29 -1.03 -20.35
N VAL A 264 4.96 -0.98 -19.06
CA VAL A 264 5.86 -0.40 -18.01
C VAL A 264 7.20 -1.13 -17.89
N PRO A 265 7.30 -2.49 -17.96
CA PRO A 265 8.59 -3.16 -17.85
C PRO A 265 9.62 -2.70 -18.89
N ALA A 266 9.20 -2.51 -20.16
CA ALA A 266 10.08 -2.01 -21.21
C ALA A 266 10.48 -0.54 -20.98
N LEU A 267 9.58 0.26 -20.46
CA LEU A 267 9.83 1.67 -20.15
C LEU A 267 10.79 1.84 -18.98
N VAL A 268 10.71 0.99 -17.96
CA VAL A 268 11.62 1.00 -16.78
C VAL A 268 13.07 0.85 -17.25
N LYS A 269 13.36 -0.03 -18.20
CA LYS A 269 14.71 -0.25 -18.75
C LYS A 269 15.36 1.03 -19.30
N GLN A 270 14.55 1.99 -19.78
CA GLN A 270 15.07 3.25 -20.32
C GLN A 270 15.64 4.18 -19.22
N TRP A 271 15.25 3.97 -17.97
CA TRP A 271 15.56 4.84 -16.85
C TRP A 271 16.47 4.18 -15.79
N VAL A 272 16.65 2.86 -15.85
CA VAL A 272 17.56 2.13 -14.96
C VAL A 272 19.00 2.35 -15.44
N PHE A 273 19.93 2.49 -14.49
CA PHE A 273 21.33 2.60 -14.80
C PHE A 273 21.81 1.37 -15.60
N GLY A 274 22.49 1.59 -16.70
CA GLY A 274 22.97 0.54 -17.58
C GLY A 274 21.91 -0.07 -18.52
N GLY A 275 20.62 0.26 -18.34
CA GLY A 275 19.53 -0.20 -19.23
C GLY A 275 19.15 -1.67 -19.06
N GLU A 276 19.72 -2.37 -18.08
CA GLU A 276 19.42 -3.78 -17.76
C GLU A 276 18.47 -3.87 -16.56
N CYS A 277 17.27 -4.41 -16.75
CA CYS A 277 16.32 -4.66 -15.70
C CYS A 277 15.35 -5.77 -16.12
N GLU A 278 15.37 -6.87 -15.39
CA GLU A 278 14.43 -7.99 -15.57
C GLU A 278 13.51 -8.16 -14.35
N THR A 279 13.50 -7.19 -13.43
CA THR A 279 12.61 -7.20 -12.26
C THR A 279 11.15 -7.30 -12.71
N PRO A 280 10.44 -8.38 -12.40
CA PRO A 280 9.05 -8.55 -12.79
C PRO A 280 8.15 -7.56 -12.04
N ILE A 281 7.19 -6.98 -12.77
CA ILE A 281 6.12 -6.15 -12.22
C ILE A 281 4.86 -7.00 -12.25
N ARG A 282 4.29 -7.29 -11.08
CA ARG A 282 3.15 -8.20 -10.92
C ARG A 282 1.98 -7.50 -10.25
N LYS A 283 0.77 -7.95 -10.58
CA LYS A 283 -0.45 -7.54 -9.89
C LYS A 283 -0.55 -8.26 -8.56
N ALA A 284 -0.99 -7.55 -7.52
CA ALA A 284 -1.27 -8.13 -6.21
C ALA A 284 -2.26 -9.30 -6.33
N LEU A 285 -1.91 -10.43 -5.71
CA LEU A 285 -2.70 -11.67 -5.81
C LEU A 285 -3.99 -11.58 -4.98
N HIS A 286 -3.89 -11.02 -3.76
CA HIS A 286 -5.01 -11.02 -2.82
C HIS A 286 -5.90 -9.78 -2.91
N GLY A 287 -5.60 -8.82 -3.79
CA GLY A 287 -6.39 -7.62 -4.02
C GLY A 287 -6.69 -6.87 -2.71
N ASP A 288 -7.97 -6.60 -2.44
CA ASP A 288 -8.40 -5.88 -1.23
C ASP A 288 -8.12 -6.65 0.08
N SER A 289 -7.77 -7.93 0.00
CA SER A 289 -7.45 -8.74 1.18
C SER A 289 -5.97 -8.69 1.57
N SER A 290 -5.10 -8.10 0.74
CA SER A 290 -3.66 -8.09 1.00
C SER A 290 -3.31 -7.39 2.31
N GLY A 291 -4.00 -6.30 2.65
CA GLY A 291 -3.78 -5.57 3.90
C GLY A 291 -4.03 -6.43 5.13
N VAL A 292 -5.21 -7.02 5.23
CA VAL A 292 -5.59 -7.84 6.40
C VAL A 292 -4.81 -9.16 6.48
N ARG A 293 -4.46 -9.77 5.33
CA ARG A 293 -3.59 -10.96 5.28
C ARG A 293 -2.18 -10.62 5.73
N GLY A 294 -1.61 -9.53 5.21
CA GLY A 294 -0.28 -9.05 5.60
C GLY A 294 -0.19 -8.73 7.08
N ALA A 295 -1.25 -8.17 7.66
CA ALA A 295 -1.34 -7.97 9.11
C ALA A 295 -1.19 -9.30 9.87
N ALA A 296 -1.87 -10.37 9.45
CA ALA A 296 -1.73 -11.71 10.04
C ALA A 296 -0.29 -12.24 9.93
N TRP A 297 0.39 -11.97 8.81
CA TRP A 297 1.76 -12.38 8.54
C TRP A 297 2.85 -11.51 9.20
N LEU A 298 2.51 -10.47 9.94
CA LEU A 298 3.49 -9.71 10.75
C LEU A 298 4.18 -10.58 11.83
N TRP A 299 3.57 -11.71 12.16
CA TRP A 299 4.16 -12.75 12.98
C TRP A 299 4.77 -13.83 12.08
N PRO A 300 6.10 -14.00 12.07
CA PRO A 300 6.74 -15.04 11.27
C PRO A 300 6.32 -16.44 11.69
N LEU A 301 6.47 -17.42 10.81
CA LEU A 301 6.32 -18.82 11.17
C LEU A 301 7.34 -19.17 12.27
N GLN A 302 6.92 -19.93 13.28
CA GLN A 302 7.83 -20.40 14.32
C GLN A 302 8.83 -21.37 13.67
N GLY A 303 10.12 -21.03 13.69
CA GLY A 303 11.20 -21.87 13.18
C GLY A 303 11.84 -21.41 11.86
N THR A 304 11.55 -20.20 11.37
CA THR A 304 12.28 -19.56 10.24
C THR A 304 13.07 -18.34 10.69
#